data_19ee0f333456f3b7e208ecd2c6c1d226
#
_entry.id   19ee0f333456f3b7e208ecd2c6c1d226
#
_cell.length_a   1.000
_cell.length_b   1.000
_cell.length_c   1.000
_cell.angle_alpha   90.00
_cell.angle_beta   90.00
_cell.angle_gamma   90.00
#
_symmetry.space_group_name_H-M   'P 1'
#
loop_
_entity.id
_entity.type
_entity.pdbx_description
1 polymer ?
#
loop_
_entity_poly.entity_id
_entity_poly.type
_entity_poly.pdbx_seq_one_letter_code
_entity_poly.pdbx_strand_id
1 'polypeptide(L)'
;GAIILMLFMSIVTTIETIGDISATTMGGAKREATDKEISGGIMADGVGTAFGAIFNAMPNTSYSQNAGLVAFTGVVSRHVGTIAGIVLVLMGLFPKLGGIIAAMPESVIGGAAIIMFGMIVAAGIKLISRAEMDQRNLLILALSLSFGIGMSLLPDFVKNIPDFGISLKLLLTTGLIPAGLLAFALNAIMAKK
;
A
#
# COMPACT_ATOMS: atom_id res chain seq x y z
N GLY A 1 22.91 0.44 9.41
CA GLY A 1 22.17 0.17 8.19
C GLY A 1 20.71 -0.19 8.40
N ALA A 2 20.41 -1.34 9.05
CA ALA A 2 19.03 -1.87 9.13
C ALA A 2 18.02 -0.94 9.81
N ILE A 3 18.39 -0.29 10.90
CA ILE A 3 17.50 0.65 11.63
C ILE A 3 17.08 1.83 10.75
N ILE A 4 18.02 2.42 10.02
CA ILE A 4 17.75 3.56 9.13
C ILE A 4 16.82 3.11 7.99
N LEU A 5 17.06 1.92 7.45
CA LEU A 5 16.21 1.32 6.42
C LEU A 5 14.77 1.12 6.94
N MET A 6 14.62 0.57 8.14
CA MET A 6 13.31 0.34 8.75
C MET A 6 12.58 1.65 9.06
N LEU A 7 13.27 2.69 9.52
CA LEU A 7 12.69 4.03 9.69
C LEU A 7 12.19 4.60 8.36
N PHE A 8 12.98 4.42 7.30
CA PHE A 8 12.58 4.87 5.98
C PHE A 8 11.36 4.11 5.45
N MET A 9 11.36 2.79 5.62
CA MET A 9 10.22 1.95 5.25
C MET A 9 8.96 2.32 6.03
N SER A 10 9.06 2.65 7.32
CA SER A 10 7.89 3.07 8.12
C SER A 10 7.25 4.38 7.63
N ILE A 11 8.05 5.30 7.06
CA ILE A 11 7.50 6.51 6.43
C ILE A 11 6.72 6.13 5.16
N VAL A 12 7.28 5.23 4.35
CA VAL A 12 6.62 4.78 3.10
C VAL A 12 5.31 4.05 3.39
N THR A 13 5.31 3.12 4.35
CA THR A 13 4.08 2.42 4.77
C THR A 13 3.05 3.37 5.37
N THR A 14 3.48 4.41 6.08
CA THR A 14 2.57 5.45 6.57
C THR A 14 1.87 6.19 5.42
N ILE A 15 2.60 6.54 4.36
CA ILE A 15 2.02 7.19 3.16
C ILE A 15 1.04 6.23 2.46
N GLU A 16 1.38 4.95 2.35
CA GLU A 16 0.52 3.91 1.81
C GLU A 16 -0.79 3.79 2.63
N THR A 17 -0.68 3.69 3.95
CA THR A 17 -1.82 3.63 4.86
C THR A 17 -2.75 4.85 4.73
N ILE A 18 -2.21 6.06 4.58
CA ILE A 18 -2.99 7.27 4.31
C ILE A 18 -3.76 7.13 2.98
N GLY A 19 -3.09 6.63 1.95
CA GLY A 19 -3.69 6.38 0.64
C GLY A 19 -4.84 5.36 0.72
N ASP A 20 -4.63 4.25 1.40
CA ASP A 20 -5.60 3.17 1.57
C ASP A 20 -6.83 3.59 2.37
N ILE A 21 -6.64 4.33 3.47
CA ILE A 21 -7.75 4.87 4.27
C ILE A 21 -8.56 5.86 3.43
N SER A 22 -7.87 6.74 2.70
CA SER A 22 -8.52 7.71 1.82
C SER A 22 -9.29 7.01 0.70
N ALA A 23 -8.69 6.02 0.05
CA ALA A 23 -9.33 5.24 -1.01
C ALA A 23 -10.54 4.45 -0.49
N THR A 24 -10.42 3.81 0.69
CA THR A 24 -11.49 3.05 1.32
C THR A 24 -12.66 3.95 1.72
N THR A 25 -12.39 5.08 2.36
CA THR A 25 -13.42 6.04 2.80
C THR A 25 -14.11 6.67 1.60
N MET A 26 -13.35 7.06 0.59
CA MET A 26 -13.90 7.61 -0.65
C MET A 26 -14.67 6.59 -1.47
N GLY A 27 -14.14 5.36 -1.58
CA GLY A 27 -14.77 4.29 -2.35
C GLY A 27 -16.09 3.84 -1.75
N GLY A 28 -16.10 3.60 -0.45
CA GLY A 28 -17.23 3.04 0.27
C GLY A 28 -18.15 4.09 0.86
N ALA A 29 -17.64 5.00 1.71
CA ALA A 29 -18.44 6.00 2.40
C ALA A 29 -18.72 7.27 1.56
N LYS A 30 -18.10 7.41 0.39
CA LYS A 30 -18.25 8.52 -0.56
C LYS A 30 -17.95 9.90 0.05
N ARG A 31 -17.07 9.95 1.03
CA ARG A 31 -16.59 11.16 1.69
C ARG A 31 -15.08 11.11 1.85
N GLU A 32 -14.46 12.19 2.21
CA GLU A 32 -13.04 12.23 2.58
C GLU A 32 -12.81 11.60 3.94
N ALA A 33 -11.61 11.03 4.13
CA ALA A 33 -11.17 10.53 5.41
C ALA A 33 -10.90 11.69 6.35
N THR A 34 -11.33 11.55 7.61
CA THR A 34 -11.03 12.53 8.66
C THR A 34 -9.63 12.32 9.22
N ASP A 35 -9.00 13.38 9.75
CA ASP A 35 -7.68 13.28 10.41
C ASP A 35 -7.67 12.23 11.53
N LYS A 36 -8.79 12.06 12.22
CA LYS A 36 -8.93 11.05 13.26
C LYS A 36 -8.91 9.63 12.71
N GLU A 37 -9.51 9.39 11.55
CA GLU A 37 -9.49 8.08 10.88
C GLU A 37 -8.09 7.77 10.35
N ILE A 38 -7.43 8.74 9.74
CA ILE A 38 -6.05 8.61 9.25
C ILE A 38 -5.10 8.33 10.42
N SER A 39 -5.13 9.16 11.45
CA SER A 39 -4.29 9.00 12.65
C SER A 39 -4.56 7.67 13.37
N GLY A 40 -5.83 7.27 13.48
CA GLY A 40 -6.22 5.99 14.06
C GLY A 40 -5.72 4.80 13.28
N GLY A 41 -5.76 4.86 11.95
CA GLY A 41 -5.24 3.81 11.08
C GLY A 41 -3.71 3.65 11.15
N ILE A 42 -2.98 4.77 11.11
CA ILE A 42 -1.52 4.77 11.28
C ILE A 42 -1.13 4.20 12.65
N MET A 43 -1.86 4.61 13.70
CA MET A 43 -1.61 4.08 15.05
C MET A 43 -1.90 2.59 15.15
N ALA A 44 -2.98 2.11 14.54
CA ALA A 44 -3.33 0.68 14.51
C ALA A 44 -2.26 -0.15 13.79
N ASP A 45 -1.72 0.37 12.68
CA ASP A 45 -0.64 -0.25 11.92
C ASP A 45 0.65 -0.34 12.73
N GLY A 46 1.05 0.75 13.39
CA GLY A 46 2.22 0.80 14.26
C GLY A 46 2.10 -0.11 15.48
N VAL A 47 0.96 -0.09 16.17
CA VAL A 47 0.71 -0.97 17.33
C VAL A 47 0.65 -2.43 16.90
N GLY A 48 -0.01 -2.73 15.76
CA GLY A 48 -0.05 -4.08 15.21
C GLY A 48 1.33 -4.61 14.87
N THR A 49 2.17 -3.80 14.26
CA THR A 49 3.58 -4.14 13.95
C THR A 49 4.40 -4.38 15.23
N ALA A 50 4.27 -3.49 16.24
CA ALA A 50 4.97 -3.67 17.50
C ALA A 50 4.53 -4.95 18.24
N PHE A 51 3.23 -5.23 18.24
CA PHE A 51 2.69 -6.45 18.83
C PHE A 51 3.16 -7.69 18.05
N GLY A 52 3.11 -7.66 16.72
CA GLY A 52 3.58 -8.75 15.87
C GLY A 52 5.07 -9.06 16.07
N ALA A 53 5.89 -8.03 16.29
CA ALA A 53 7.32 -8.19 16.53
C ALA A 53 7.63 -9.02 17.77
N ILE A 54 6.78 -8.98 18.83
CA ILE A 54 6.92 -9.81 20.03
C ILE A 54 6.80 -11.29 19.68
N PHE A 55 6.01 -11.63 18.68
CA PHE A 55 5.82 -12.99 18.19
C PHE A 55 6.69 -13.32 16.97
N ASN A 56 7.70 -12.50 16.68
CA ASN A 56 8.60 -12.67 15.54
C ASN A 56 7.84 -12.70 14.18
N ALA A 57 6.71 -11.99 14.10
CA ALA A 57 5.95 -11.81 12.87
C ALA A 57 6.52 -10.66 12.03
N MET A 58 6.19 -10.68 10.74
CA MET A 58 6.52 -9.57 9.84
C MET A 58 5.75 -8.30 10.23
N PRO A 59 6.29 -7.10 9.87
CA PRO A 59 5.58 -5.85 10.05
C PRO A 59 4.19 -5.89 9.43
N ASN A 60 3.21 -5.32 10.12
CA ASN A 60 1.86 -5.13 9.63
C ASN A 60 1.80 -3.92 8.70
N THR A 61 0.89 -3.94 7.74
CA THR A 61 0.57 -2.78 6.89
C THR A 61 -0.88 -2.85 6.43
N SER A 62 -1.40 -1.76 5.91
CA SER A 62 -2.73 -1.74 5.29
C SER A 62 -2.75 -2.61 4.03
N TYR A 63 -3.92 -3.11 3.68
CA TYR A 63 -4.09 -4.00 2.53
C TYR A 63 -4.91 -3.31 1.45
N SER A 64 -4.23 -2.74 0.46
CA SER A 64 -4.81 -1.88 -0.58
C SER A 64 -5.94 -2.55 -1.37
N GLN A 65 -5.89 -3.89 -1.51
CA GLN A 65 -6.94 -4.68 -2.16
C GLN A 65 -8.31 -4.50 -1.49
N ASN A 66 -8.34 -4.28 -0.18
CA ASN A 66 -9.58 -4.05 0.56
C ASN A 66 -10.24 -2.71 0.17
N ALA A 67 -9.46 -1.70 -0.18
CA ALA A 67 -10.01 -0.43 -0.69
C ALA A 67 -10.85 -0.65 -1.96
N GLY A 68 -10.35 -1.49 -2.88
CA GLY A 68 -11.08 -1.89 -4.07
C GLY A 68 -12.35 -2.68 -3.73
N LEU A 69 -12.25 -3.66 -2.82
CA LEU A 69 -13.39 -4.48 -2.38
C LEU A 69 -14.49 -3.62 -1.72
N VAL A 70 -14.10 -2.68 -0.86
CA VAL A 70 -15.03 -1.74 -0.22
C VAL A 70 -15.67 -0.82 -1.24
N ALA A 71 -14.90 -0.33 -2.22
CA ALA A 71 -15.44 0.51 -3.29
C ALA A 71 -16.48 -0.24 -4.16
N PHE A 72 -16.28 -1.55 -4.36
CA PHE A 72 -17.19 -2.39 -5.13
C PHE A 72 -18.45 -2.77 -4.34
N THR A 73 -18.27 -3.21 -3.09
CA THR A 73 -19.38 -3.70 -2.24
C THR A 73 -20.16 -2.59 -1.55
N GLY A 74 -19.55 -1.42 -1.35
CA GLY A 74 -20.10 -0.32 -0.56
C GLY A 74 -20.14 -0.60 0.95
N VAL A 75 -19.57 -1.71 1.41
CA VAL A 75 -19.61 -2.11 2.83
C VAL A 75 -18.48 -1.43 3.59
N VAL A 76 -18.83 -0.46 4.46
CA VAL A 76 -17.89 0.34 5.27
C VAL A 76 -18.06 0.10 6.78
N SER A 77 -18.73 -0.97 7.16
CA SER A 77 -18.99 -1.26 8.56
C SER A 77 -17.73 -1.70 9.31
N ARG A 78 -17.39 -1.02 10.40
CA ARG A 78 -16.29 -1.41 11.30
C ARG A 78 -16.43 -2.84 11.86
N HIS A 79 -17.66 -3.33 11.96
CA HIS A 79 -17.92 -4.69 12.44
C HIS A 79 -17.39 -5.76 11.47
N VAL A 80 -17.39 -5.49 10.17
CA VAL A 80 -16.81 -6.39 9.17
C VAL A 80 -15.31 -6.53 9.40
N GLY A 81 -14.59 -5.42 9.63
CA GLY A 81 -13.16 -5.46 9.98
C GLY A 81 -12.90 -6.22 11.28
N THR A 82 -13.74 -6.02 12.30
CA THR A 82 -13.62 -6.75 13.59
C THR A 82 -13.81 -8.25 13.38
N ILE A 83 -14.83 -8.67 12.63
CA ILE A 83 -15.07 -10.09 12.33
C ILE A 83 -13.91 -10.68 11.54
N ALA A 84 -13.41 -9.97 10.52
CA ALA A 84 -12.25 -10.39 9.76
C ALA A 84 -11.02 -10.59 10.65
N GLY A 85 -10.77 -9.65 11.58
CA GLY A 85 -9.69 -9.79 12.56
C GLY A 85 -9.85 -11.02 13.47
N ILE A 86 -11.05 -11.28 13.96
CA ILE A 86 -11.35 -12.49 14.76
C ILE A 86 -11.08 -13.76 13.94
N VAL A 87 -11.52 -13.80 12.69
CA VAL A 87 -11.29 -14.94 11.80
C VAL A 87 -9.78 -15.17 11.59
N LEU A 88 -9.01 -14.10 11.37
CA LEU A 88 -7.55 -14.19 11.21
C LEU A 88 -6.87 -14.73 12.49
N VAL A 89 -7.30 -14.28 13.66
CA VAL A 89 -6.79 -14.79 14.95
C VAL A 89 -7.11 -16.29 15.09
N LEU A 90 -8.33 -16.70 14.78
CA LEU A 90 -8.73 -18.12 14.82
C LEU A 90 -7.91 -18.95 13.83
N MET A 91 -7.65 -18.44 12.64
CA MET A 91 -6.80 -19.12 11.66
C MET A 91 -5.36 -19.25 12.13
N GLY A 92 -4.83 -18.25 12.84
CA GLY A 92 -3.51 -18.32 13.46
C GLY A 92 -3.42 -19.35 14.58
N LEU A 93 -4.49 -19.50 15.37
CA LEU A 93 -4.56 -20.47 16.46
C LEU A 93 -4.77 -21.91 15.95
N PHE A 94 -5.41 -22.08 14.80
CA PHE A 94 -5.70 -23.38 14.19
C PHE A 94 -4.95 -23.51 12.85
N PRO A 95 -3.69 -23.97 12.84
CA PRO A 95 -2.88 -24.08 11.61
C PRO A 95 -3.54 -24.90 10.49
N LYS A 96 -4.44 -25.83 10.84
CA LYS A 96 -5.20 -26.62 9.86
C LYS A 96 -6.06 -25.75 8.94
N LEU A 97 -6.60 -24.62 9.43
CA LEU A 97 -7.37 -23.67 8.62
C LEU A 97 -6.48 -22.99 7.59
N GLY A 98 -5.26 -22.59 7.98
CA GLY A 98 -4.26 -22.09 7.05
C GLY A 98 -3.87 -23.12 5.98
N GLY A 99 -3.79 -24.40 6.37
CA GLY A 99 -3.54 -25.50 5.43
C GLY A 99 -4.61 -25.65 4.35
N ILE A 100 -5.88 -25.39 4.67
CA ILE A 100 -6.97 -25.41 3.68
C ILE A 100 -6.77 -24.33 2.61
N ILE A 101 -6.37 -23.12 3.02
CA ILE A 101 -6.09 -22.03 2.09
C ILE A 101 -4.85 -22.34 1.24
N ALA A 102 -3.81 -22.89 1.86
CA ALA A 102 -2.59 -23.29 1.16
C ALA A 102 -2.83 -24.42 0.14
N ALA A 103 -3.88 -25.21 0.32
CA ALA A 103 -4.28 -26.29 -0.59
C ALA A 103 -5.15 -25.79 -1.77
N MET A 104 -5.50 -24.48 -1.81
CA MET A 104 -6.26 -23.94 -2.93
C MET A 104 -5.44 -24.01 -4.24
N PRO A 105 -6.07 -24.41 -5.37
CA PRO A 105 -5.41 -24.39 -6.66
C PRO A 105 -4.94 -22.98 -7.04
N GLU A 106 -3.74 -22.87 -7.58
CA GLU A 106 -3.15 -21.59 -8.01
C GLU A 106 -4.04 -20.84 -9.02
N SER A 107 -4.78 -21.58 -9.86
CA SER A 107 -5.73 -21.00 -10.81
C SER A 107 -6.87 -20.24 -10.14
N VAL A 108 -7.35 -20.69 -8.98
CA VAL A 108 -8.40 -20.01 -8.20
C VAL A 108 -7.84 -18.75 -7.55
N ILE A 109 -6.66 -18.86 -6.94
CA ILE A 109 -5.96 -17.73 -6.33
C ILE A 109 -5.62 -16.69 -7.40
N GLY A 110 -5.09 -17.12 -8.54
CA GLY A 110 -4.75 -16.24 -9.67
C GLY A 110 -5.96 -15.52 -10.24
N GLY A 111 -7.09 -16.20 -10.40
CA GLY A 111 -8.34 -15.57 -10.86
C GLY A 111 -8.85 -14.50 -9.89
N ALA A 112 -8.85 -14.78 -8.59
CA ALA A 112 -9.19 -13.79 -7.57
C ALA A 112 -8.23 -12.61 -7.55
N ALA A 113 -6.92 -12.88 -7.69
CA ALA A 113 -5.88 -11.85 -7.71
C ALA A 113 -6.06 -10.86 -8.87
N ILE A 114 -6.36 -11.34 -10.08
CA ILE A 114 -6.62 -10.48 -11.25
C ILE A 114 -7.73 -9.48 -10.97
N ILE A 115 -8.85 -9.94 -10.41
CA ILE A 115 -9.98 -9.08 -10.06
C ILE A 115 -9.58 -8.07 -8.99
N MET A 116 -8.92 -8.52 -7.92
CA MET A 116 -8.49 -7.64 -6.83
C MET A 116 -7.51 -6.57 -7.31
N PHE A 117 -6.50 -6.92 -8.09
CA PHE A 117 -5.56 -5.95 -8.65
C PHE A 117 -6.25 -4.96 -9.61
N GLY A 118 -7.19 -5.43 -10.44
CA GLY A 118 -8.00 -4.55 -11.27
C GLY A 118 -8.77 -3.53 -10.45
N MET A 119 -9.30 -3.93 -9.29
CA MET A 119 -10.03 -3.03 -8.38
C MET A 119 -9.10 -2.01 -7.70
N ILE A 120 -7.86 -2.38 -7.36
CA ILE A 120 -6.85 -1.44 -6.84
C ILE A 120 -6.55 -0.37 -7.88
N VAL A 121 -6.31 -0.78 -9.13
CA VAL A 121 -6.06 0.16 -10.24
C VAL A 121 -7.25 1.11 -10.41
N ALA A 122 -8.46 0.60 -10.40
CA ALA A 122 -9.67 1.41 -10.50
C ALA A 122 -9.83 2.40 -9.33
N ALA A 123 -9.51 1.96 -8.10
CA ALA A 123 -9.51 2.83 -6.91
C ALA A 123 -8.44 3.92 -7.02
N GLY A 124 -7.24 3.59 -7.48
CA GLY A 124 -6.15 4.53 -7.74
C GLY A 124 -6.54 5.59 -8.78
N ILE A 125 -7.11 5.17 -9.91
CA ILE A 125 -7.61 6.09 -10.95
C ILE A 125 -8.67 7.03 -10.37
N LYS A 126 -9.59 6.51 -9.57
CA LYS A 126 -10.65 7.31 -8.93
C LYS A 126 -10.08 8.32 -7.94
N LEU A 127 -9.03 7.97 -7.22
CA LEU A 127 -8.35 8.88 -6.30
C LEU A 127 -7.64 10.00 -7.07
N ILE A 128 -6.89 9.64 -8.11
CA ILE A 128 -6.18 10.58 -8.97
C ILE A 128 -7.15 11.54 -9.68
N SER A 129 -8.28 11.04 -10.18
CA SER A 129 -9.27 11.84 -10.91
C SER A 129 -9.95 12.94 -10.08
N ARG A 130 -9.78 12.93 -8.76
CA ARG A 130 -10.29 13.98 -7.88
C ARG A 130 -9.31 15.12 -7.62
N ALA A 131 -8.02 14.87 -7.87
CA ALA A 131 -7.04 15.94 -7.83
C ALA A 131 -7.25 16.89 -9.01
N GLU A 132 -7.03 18.17 -8.80
CA GLU A 132 -6.99 19.13 -9.90
C GLU A 132 -5.85 18.73 -10.84
N MET A 133 -6.21 18.29 -12.04
CA MET A 133 -5.27 17.85 -13.08
C MET A 133 -4.77 19.03 -13.88
N ASP A 134 -4.18 20.01 -13.19
CA ASP A 134 -3.44 21.07 -13.83
C ASP A 134 -2.15 20.54 -14.48
N GLN A 135 -1.52 21.35 -15.31
CA GLN A 135 -0.31 20.95 -16.05
C GLN A 135 0.83 20.53 -15.11
N ARG A 136 0.92 21.14 -13.91
CA ARG A 136 1.88 20.81 -12.88
C ARG A 136 1.64 19.41 -12.31
N ASN A 137 0.41 19.13 -11.85
CA ASN A 137 0.06 17.86 -11.24
C ASN A 137 0.14 16.70 -12.24
N LEU A 138 -0.23 16.94 -13.50
CA LEU A 138 -0.03 15.97 -14.59
C LEU A 138 1.44 15.64 -14.81
N LEU A 139 2.34 16.64 -14.78
CA LEU A 139 3.78 16.42 -14.92
C LEU A 139 4.34 15.62 -13.74
N ILE A 140 3.96 15.97 -12.51
CA ILE A 140 4.37 15.23 -11.32
C ILE A 140 3.93 13.77 -11.41
N LEU A 141 2.66 13.53 -11.76
CA LEU A 141 2.09 12.20 -11.90
C LEU A 141 2.81 11.40 -12.99
N ALA A 142 2.96 11.99 -14.18
CA ALA A 142 3.58 11.32 -15.32
C ALA A 142 5.03 10.91 -15.03
N LEU A 143 5.84 11.82 -14.52
CA LEU A 143 7.24 11.55 -14.21
C LEU A 143 7.38 10.51 -13.09
N SER A 144 6.59 10.64 -12.03
CA SER A 144 6.67 9.74 -10.88
C SER A 144 6.23 8.32 -11.22
N LEU A 145 5.12 8.16 -11.95
CA LEU A 145 4.66 6.85 -12.40
C LEU A 145 5.63 6.22 -13.40
N SER A 146 6.10 6.98 -14.39
CA SER A 146 7.05 6.49 -15.38
C SER A 146 8.35 6.02 -14.73
N PHE A 147 8.87 6.79 -13.78
CA PHE A 147 10.07 6.43 -13.05
C PHE A 147 9.87 5.19 -12.17
N GLY A 148 8.78 5.13 -11.40
CA GLY A 148 8.46 3.98 -10.56
C GLY A 148 8.25 2.70 -11.35
N ILE A 149 7.47 2.75 -12.41
CA ILE A 149 7.24 1.59 -13.30
C ILE A 149 8.55 1.19 -13.99
N GLY A 150 9.32 2.15 -14.49
CA GLY A 150 10.61 1.89 -15.11
C GLY A 150 11.58 1.17 -14.18
N MET A 151 11.69 1.62 -12.93
CA MET A 151 12.54 0.97 -11.91
C MET A 151 12.07 -0.45 -11.56
N SER A 152 10.76 -0.68 -11.54
CA SER A 152 10.19 -2.00 -11.28
C SER A 152 10.41 -2.98 -12.45
N LEU A 153 10.31 -2.50 -13.69
CA LEU A 153 10.49 -3.32 -14.89
C LEU A 153 11.96 -3.58 -15.27
N LEU A 154 12.88 -2.73 -14.83
CA LEU A 154 14.29 -2.81 -15.13
C LEU A 154 15.15 -2.99 -13.86
N PRO A 155 14.93 -4.06 -13.06
CA PRO A 155 15.65 -4.27 -11.81
C PRO A 155 17.16 -4.43 -12.02
N ASP A 156 17.59 -4.89 -13.19
CA ASP A 156 19.00 -5.11 -13.52
C ASP A 156 19.78 -3.79 -13.66
N PHE A 157 19.11 -2.70 -14.00
CA PHE A 157 19.72 -1.37 -14.02
C PHE A 157 20.28 -1.01 -12.63
N VAL A 158 19.51 -1.26 -11.56
CA VAL A 158 19.91 -0.97 -10.19
C VAL A 158 20.94 -1.99 -9.66
N LYS A 159 20.82 -3.26 -10.06
CA LYS A 159 21.77 -4.31 -9.64
C LYS A 159 23.19 -4.04 -10.11
N ASN A 160 23.33 -3.46 -11.29
CA ASN A 160 24.61 -3.19 -11.94
C ASN A 160 25.31 -1.91 -11.46
N ILE A 161 24.68 -1.10 -10.59
CA ILE A 161 25.33 0.07 -10.00
C ILE A 161 26.31 -0.42 -8.92
N PRO A 162 27.63 -0.23 -9.09
CA PRO A 162 28.60 -0.57 -8.05
C PRO A 162 28.37 0.29 -6.80
N ASP A 163 28.80 -0.20 -5.64
CA ASP A 163 28.85 0.52 -4.36
C ASP A 163 27.51 0.91 -3.69
N PHE A 164 26.38 0.55 -4.25
CA PHE A 164 25.09 0.70 -3.57
C PHE A 164 24.86 -0.50 -2.63
N GLY A 165 24.71 -0.24 -1.35
CA GLY A 165 24.35 -1.27 -0.36
C GLY A 165 23.09 -2.04 -0.77
N ILE A 166 23.03 -3.34 -0.48
CA ILE A 166 21.91 -4.24 -0.84
C ILE A 166 20.55 -3.63 -0.45
N SER A 167 20.48 -2.98 0.71
CA SER A 167 19.27 -2.36 1.22
C SER A 167 18.75 -1.24 0.32
N LEU A 168 19.62 -0.39 -0.21
CA LEU A 168 19.23 0.70 -1.08
C LEU A 168 18.83 0.20 -2.47
N LYS A 169 19.50 -0.86 -2.96
CA LYS A 169 19.11 -1.52 -4.20
C LYS A 169 17.70 -2.09 -4.10
N LEU A 170 17.37 -2.76 -3.00
CA LEU A 170 16.03 -3.28 -2.76
C LEU A 170 14.98 -2.17 -2.72
N LEU A 171 15.25 -1.05 -2.06
CA LEU A 171 14.33 0.09 -2.02
C LEU A 171 14.06 0.65 -3.42
N LEU A 172 15.10 0.79 -4.23
CA LEU A 172 14.96 1.34 -5.58
C LEU A 172 14.23 0.39 -6.54
N THR A 173 14.36 -0.91 -6.36
CA THR A 173 13.70 -1.90 -7.24
C THR A 173 12.22 -2.09 -6.95
N THR A 174 11.68 -1.62 -5.81
CA THR A 174 10.24 -1.74 -5.50
C THR A 174 9.34 -0.90 -6.39
N GLY A 175 9.88 0.09 -7.11
CA GLY A 175 9.11 1.01 -7.94
C GLY A 175 8.25 2.00 -7.14
N LEU A 176 7.58 1.56 -6.09
CA LEU A 176 6.72 2.39 -5.23
C LEU A 176 7.51 3.50 -4.53
N ILE A 177 8.65 3.15 -3.92
CA ILE A 177 9.49 4.09 -3.18
C ILE A 177 10.09 5.17 -4.09
N PRO A 178 10.74 4.82 -5.21
CA PRO A 178 11.25 5.84 -6.13
C PRO A 178 10.15 6.72 -6.71
N ALA A 179 8.97 6.17 -7.03
CA ALA A 179 7.83 6.94 -7.49
C ALA A 179 7.36 7.95 -6.44
N GLY A 180 7.17 7.50 -5.19
CA GLY A 180 6.71 8.34 -4.09
C GLY A 180 7.70 9.44 -3.74
N LEU A 181 9.00 9.12 -3.69
CA LEU A 181 10.05 10.10 -3.43
C LEU A 181 10.15 11.15 -4.53
N LEU A 182 10.06 10.73 -5.79
CA LEU A 182 10.08 11.66 -6.91
C LEU A 182 8.85 12.55 -6.92
N ALA A 183 7.67 12.00 -6.64
CA ALA A 183 6.44 12.77 -6.52
C ALA A 183 6.54 13.82 -5.42
N PHE A 184 7.04 13.44 -4.25
CA PHE A 184 7.25 14.35 -3.12
C PHE A 184 8.26 15.45 -3.46
N ALA A 185 9.40 15.09 -4.03
CA ALA A 185 10.44 16.06 -4.42
C ALA A 185 9.93 17.04 -5.48
N LEU A 186 9.27 16.56 -6.52
CA LEU A 186 8.69 17.42 -7.56
C LEU A 186 7.59 18.32 -6.99
N ASN A 187 6.76 17.81 -6.11
CA ASN A 187 5.72 18.60 -5.46
C ASN A 187 6.29 19.71 -4.56
N ALA A 188 7.43 19.46 -3.92
CA ALA A 188 8.12 20.46 -3.09
C ALA A 188 8.84 21.53 -3.93
N ILE A 189 9.42 21.16 -5.08
CA ILE A 189 10.22 22.04 -5.94
C ILE A 189 9.34 22.87 -6.87
N MET A 190 8.28 22.26 -7.42
CA MET A 190 7.40 22.95 -8.37
C MET A 190 6.42 23.85 -7.63
N ALA A 191 6.55 25.17 -7.82
CA ALA A 191 5.66 26.16 -7.20
C ALA A 191 4.18 25.91 -7.59
N LYS A 192 3.27 26.01 -6.62
CA LYS A 192 1.85 26.18 -6.90
C LYS A 192 1.65 27.55 -7.53
N LYS A 193 1.12 27.57 -8.74
CA LYS A 193 0.59 28.80 -9.34
C LYS A 193 -0.79 29.08 -8.80
#